data_1c655ad7acba6a07fcb9db5bbe96f8b8
#
_entry.id   1c655ad7acba6a07fcb9db5bbe96f8b8
#
_cell.length_a   1.000
_cell.length_b   1.000
_cell.length_c   1.000
_cell.angle_alpha   90.00
_cell.angle_beta   90.00
_cell.angle_gamma   90.00
#
_symmetry.space_group_name_H-M   'P 1'
#
loop_
_entity.id
_entity.type
_entity.pdbx_description
1 polymer ?
#
loop_
_entity_poly.entity_id
_entity_poly.type
_entity_poly.pdbx_seq_one_letter_code
_entity_poly.pdbx_strand_id
1 'polypeptide(L)'
;MKLGLFRVSTIALLGLLGAGCATNHAHKGAVIDPQLAASIQPGVDNKASVQKLLGTPTLPGQFTPNDWYYVSRDTNQLAFRNPRVTRQETLLVRFDQGGNVASMQRTGKELVLGLNPTHRHTPTLGRKKSFFEELFGGIGSVNSGGLPGGGGG
;
A
#
# COMPACT_ATOMS: atom_id res chain seq x y z
N MET A 1 -44.95 29.88 -12.21
CA MET A 1 -44.46 29.18 -11.01
C MET A 1 -43.64 27.91 -11.27
N LYS A 2 -43.71 27.24 -12.43
CA LYS A 2 -42.98 25.97 -12.69
C LYS A 2 -41.50 26.17 -13.01
N LEU A 3 -41.07 27.33 -13.55
CA LEU A 3 -39.71 27.61 -13.94
C LEU A 3 -38.74 27.82 -12.75
N GLY A 4 -39.27 28.33 -11.62
CA GLY A 4 -38.48 28.50 -10.40
C GLY A 4 -38.12 27.17 -9.71
N LEU A 5 -39.05 26.22 -9.72
CA LEU A 5 -38.88 24.92 -9.11
C LEU A 5 -37.81 24.08 -9.85
N PHE A 6 -37.77 24.18 -11.17
CA PHE A 6 -36.74 23.50 -11.99
C PHE A 6 -35.34 24.07 -11.73
N ARG A 7 -35.20 25.39 -11.57
CA ARG A 7 -33.89 26.03 -11.29
C ARG A 7 -33.35 25.65 -9.91
N VAL A 8 -34.22 25.59 -8.90
CA VAL A 8 -33.82 25.20 -7.54
C VAL A 8 -33.43 23.71 -7.49
N SER A 9 -34.15 22.83 -8.21
CA SER A 9 -33.83 21.41 -8.30
C SER A 9 -32.50 21.15 -9.00
N THR A 10 -32.18 21.89 -10.05
CA THR A 10 -30.90 21.75 -10.77
C THR A 10 -29.70 22.21 -9.92
N ILE A 11 -29.86 23.30 -9.16
CA ILE A 11 -28.81 23.80 -8.26
C ILE A 11 -28.58 22.83 -7.08
N ALA A 12 -29.65 22.26 -6.53
CA ALA A 12 -29.54 21.25 -5.48
C ALA A 12 -28.83 19.98 -5.96
N LEU A 13 -29.11 19.52 -7.18
CA LEU A 13 -28.46 18.36 -7.77
C LEU A 13 -26.98 18.60 -8.06
N LEU A 14 -26.57 19.79 -8.50
CA LEU A 14 -25.18 20.18 -8.70
C LEU A 14 -24.40 20.23 -7.36
N GLY A 15 -25.05 20.64 -6.28
CA GLY A 15 -24.46 20.72 -4.94
C GLY A 15 -24.11 19.35 -4.34
N LEU A 16 -24.87 18.29 -4.67
CA LEU A 16 -24.61 16.94 -4.19
C LEU A 16 -23.38 16.29 -4.85
N LEU A 17 -22.95 16.72 -6.01
CA LEU A 17 -21.78 16.17 -6.74
C LEU A 17 -20.44 16.63 -6.15
N GLY A 18 -20.42 17.63 -5.29
CA GLY A 18 -19.20 18.19 -4.70
C GLY A 18 -18.68 17.50 -3.43
N ALA A 19 -19.42 16.57 -2.83
CA ALA A 19 -19.14 16.02 -1.49
C ALA A 19 -18.11 14.87 -1.46
N GLY A 20 -17.45 14.53 -2.57
CA GLY A 20 -16.72 13.29 -2.75
C GLY A 20 -15.23 13.26 -2.41
N CYS A 21 -14.62 14.36 -1.95
CA CYS A 21 -13.17 14.37 -1.68
C CYS A 21 -12.86 14.09 -0.20
N ALA A 22 -13.07 12.87 0.25
CA ALA A 22 -12.67 12.44 1.59
C ALA A 22 -11.15 12.20 1.65
N THR A 23 -10.53 12.69 2.72
CA THR A 23 -9.15 12.36 3.07
C THR A 23 -9.13 11.05 3.81
N ASN A 24 -8.38 10.09 3.30
CA ASN A 24 -8.19 8.78 3.94
C ASN A 24 -6.92 8.80 4.79
N HIS A 25 -7.08 8.47 6.08
CA HIS A 25 -5.98 8.28 7.03
C HIS A 25 -5.81 6.78 7.26
N ALA A 26 -4.59 6.29 7.09
CA ALA A 26 -4.29 4.89 7.33
C ALA A 26 -3.07 4.75 8.24
N HIS A 27 -3.23 3.91 9.26
CA HIS A 27 -2.14 3.45 10.12
C HIS A 27 -1.68 2.06 9.66
N LYS A 28 -0.37 1.83 9.61
CA LYS A 28 0.24 0.55 9.24
C LYS A 28 1.39 0.22 10.18
N GLY A 29 1.48 -1.04 10.58
CA GLY A 29 2.55 -1.56 11.42
C GLY A 29 2.19 -1.61 12.90
N ALA A 30 3.19 -1.60 13.75
CA ALA A 30 3.02 -1.69 15.20
C ALA A 30 2.55 -0.37 15.81
N VAL A 31 1.69 -0.44 16.80
CA VAL A 31 1.39 0.71 17.66
C VAL A 31 2.46 0.75 18.74
N ILE A 32 3.40 1.69 18.63
CA ILE A 32 4.49 1.85 19.59
C ILE A 32 4.05 2.86 20.65
N ASP A 33 3.72 2.36 21.85
CA ASP A 33 3.49 3.22 22.99
C ASP A 33 4.84 3.73 23.53
N PRO A 34 5.07 5.06 23.55
CA PRO A 34 6.32 5.62 24.01
C PRO A 34 6.64 5.27 25.47
N GLN A 35 5.63 5.13 26.33
CA GLN A 35 5.82 4.81 27.75
C GLN A 35 6.24 3.35 27.93
N LEU A 36 5.58 2.43 27.21
CA LEU A 36 5.95 1.01 27.22
C LEU A 36 7.34 0.80 26.65
N ALA A 37 7.68 1.47 25.55
CA ALA A 37 9.02 1.40 24.98
C ALA A 37 10.09 1.96 25.92
N ALA A 38 9.79 3.03 26.66
CA ALA A 38 10.72 3.62 27.64
C ALA A 38 10.89 2.77 28.90
N SER A 39 9.95 1.87 29.20
CA SER A 39 10.05 0.97 30.36
C SER A 39 11.01 -0.19 30.15
N ILE A 40 11.41 -0.48 28.93
CA ILE A 40 12.33 -1.56 28.58
C ILE A 40 13.74 -1.19 29.03
N GLN A 41 14.36 -2.06 29.83
CA GLN A 41 15.69 -1.82 30.41
C GLN A 41 16.74 -2.74 29.76
N PRO A 42 17.74 -2.16 29.06
CA PRO A 42 18.87 -2.93 28.56
C PRO A 42 19.58 -3.72 29.67
N GLY A 43 19.96 -4.96 29.39
CA GLY A 43 20.60 -5.88 30.33
C GLY A 43 19.66 -6.60 31.30
N VAL A 44 18.40 -6.14 31.43
CA VAL A 44 17.39 -6.74 32.33
C VAL A 44 16.31 -7.45 31.55
N ASP A 45 15.74 -6.76 30.54
CA ASP A 45 14.68 -7.30 29.72
C ASP A 45 15.22 -8.26 28.65
N ASN A 46 14.39 -9.22 28.29
CA ASN A 46 14.70 -10.24 27.28
C ASN A 46 13.62 -10.26 26.16
N LYS A 47 13.83 -11.10 25.13
CA LYS A 47 12.89 -11.25 24.01
C LYS A 47 11.45 -11.50 24.45
N ALA A 48 11.23 -12.31 25.51
CA ALA A 48 9.88 -12.63 25.98
C ALA A 48 9.22 -11.42 26.66
N SER A 49 9.95 -10.65 27.47
CA SER A 49 9.43 -9.44 28.11
C SER A 49 9.13 -8.34 27.08
N VAL A 50 10.01 -8.14 26.09
CA VAL A 50 9.80 -7.18 25.01
C VAL A 50 8.57 -7.56 24.18
N GLN A 51 8.41 -8.84 23.84
CA GLN A 51 7.24 -9.32 23.12
C GLN A 51 5.95 -9.17 23.92
N LYS A 52 5.99 -9.34 25.22
CA LYS A 52 4.84 -9.11 26.11
C LYS A 52 4.44 -7.63 26.18
N LEU A 53 5.41 -6.71 26.15
CA LEU A 53 5.19 -5.26 26.26
C LEU A 53 4.80 -4.63 24.92
N LEU A 54 5.51 -4.95 23.85
CA LEU A 54 5.36 -4.32 22.53
C LEU A 54 4.62 -5.20 21.51
N GLY A 55 4.34 -6.45 21.86
CA GLY A 55 3.76 -7.41 20.92
C GLY A 55 4.80 -8.01 19.97
N THR A 56 4.30 -8.65 18.91
CA THR A 56 5.15 -9.26 17.87
C THR A 56 5.85 -8.17 17.05
N PRO A 57 7.16 -8.29 16.78
CA PRO A 57 7.87 -7.32 15.96
C PRO A 57 7.31 -7.28 14.53
N THR A 58 7.30 -6.11 13.93
CA THR A 58 6.85 -5.93 12.53
C THR A 58 7.76 -6.69 11.57
N LEU A 59 9.07 -6.65 11.84
CA LEU A 59 10.09 -7.34 11.05
C LEU A 59 11.16 -7.90 12.00
N PRO A 60 11.40 -9.21 12.02
CA PRO A 60 12.65 -9.75 12.56
C PRO A 60 13.79 -9.43 11.61
N GLY A 61 14.98 -9.19 12.12
CA GLY A 61 16.15 -8.93 11.30
C GLY A 61 16.49 -10.15 10.42
N GLN A 62 16.52 -9.95 9.11
CA GLN A 62 16.82 -11.04 8.16
C GLN A 62 18.30 -11.46 8.21
N PHE A 63 19.21 -10.50 8.43
CA PHE A 63 20.65 -10.73 8.46
C PHE A 63 21.22 -10.77 9.88
N THR A 64 20.44 -10.25 10.84
CA THR A 64 20.79 -10.19 12.27
C THR A 64 19.61 -10.73 13.08
N PRO A 65 19.59 -12.04 13.38
CA PRO A 65 18.44 -12.69 14.03
C PRO A 65 18.15 -12.14 15.44
N ASN A 66 19.08 -11.36 15.97
CA ASN A 66 18.94 -10.70 17.26
C ASN A 66 18.44 -9.25 17.17
N ASP A 67 18.09 -8.75 15.97
CA ASP A 67 17.52 -7.42 15.80
C ASP A 67 16.01 -7.54 15.52
N TRP A 68 15.19 -6.83 16.29
CA TRP A 68 13.76 -6.73 16.09
C TRP A 68 13.38 -5.31 15.73
N TYR A 69 12.58 -5.16 14.68
CA TYR A 69 12.09 -3.88 14.19
C TYR A 69 10.59 -3.76 14.43
N TYR A 70 10.22 -2.72 15.16
CA TYR A 70 8.85 -2.28 15.31
C TYR A 70 8.68 -1.02 14.47
N VAL A 71 7.86 -1.11 13.42
CA VAL A 71 7.65 0.00 12.48
C VAL A 71 6.21 0.47 12.60
N SER A 72 6.03 1.75 12.85
CA SER A 72 4.75 2.46 12.87
C SER A 72 4.74 3.48 11.76
N ARG A 73 3.70 3.52 10.94
CA ARG A 73 3.57 4.45 9.83
C ARG A 73 2.15 4.96 9.70
N ASP A 74 1.99 6.28 9.74
CA ASP A 74 0.74 6.96 9.43
C ASP A 74 0.83 7.59 8.05
N THR A 75 -0.19 7.39 7.25
CA THR A 75 -0.28 7.96 5.92
C THR A 75 -1.57 8.73 5.75
N ASN A 76 -1.51 9.77 4.95
CA ASN A 76 -2.65 10.57 4.53
C ASN A 76 -2.77 10.53 3.01
N GLN A 77 -3.97 10.23 2.52
CA GLN A 77 -4.26 10.16 1.09
C GLN A 77 -5.49 11.01 0.77
N LEU A 78 -5.34 11.97 -0.11
CA LEU A 78 -6.43 12.79 -0.62
C LEU A 78 -6.92 12.19 -1.94
N ALA A 79 -8.16 11.72 -1.93
CA ALA A 79 -8.82 11.12 -3.09
C ALA A 79 -7.93 10.07 -3.80
N PHE A 80 -7.61 10.24 -5.08
CA PHE A 80 -6.81 9.31 -5.90
C PHE A 80 -5.31 9.62 -5.90
N ARG A 81 -4.84 10.55 -5.05
CA ARG A 81 -3.40 10.87 -4.94
C ARG A 81 -2.64 9.77 -4.23
N ASN A 82 -1.33 9.70 -4.49
CA ASN A 82 -0.45 8.78 -3.76
C ASN A 82 -0.46 9.10 -2.27
N PRO A 83 -0.51 8.06 -1.39
CA PRO A 83 -0.44 8.25 0.05
C PRO A 83 0.87 8.96 0.44
N ARG A 84 0.75 9.96 1.31
CA ARG A 84 1.90 10.66 1.87
C ARG A 84 2.12 10.22 3.31
N VAL A 85 3.36 9.90 3.66
CA VAL A 85 3.72 9.56 5.04
C VAL A 85 3.67 10.83 5.89
N THR A 86 2.78 10.86 6.88
CA THR A 86 2.65 11.95 7.85
C THR A 86 3.51 11.72 9.07
N ARG A 87 3.54 10.48 9.57
CA ARG A 87 4.39 10.05 10.68
C ARG A 87 5.00 8.69 10.36
N GLN A 88 6.24 8.52 10.72
CA GLN A 88 6.89 7.21 10.76
C GLN A 88 7.76 7.15 12.00
N GLU A 89 7.72 6.02 12.67
CA GLU A 89 8.56 5.72 13.80
C GLU A 89 9.04 4.28 13.65
N THR A 90 10.32 4.07 13.89
CA THR A 90 10.94 2.75 13.88
C THR A 90 11.70 2.60 15.19
N LEU A 91 11.35 1.58 15.93
CA LEU A 91 12.09 1.15 17.12
C LEU A 91 12.86 -0.12 16.78
N LEU A 92 14.19 -0.03 16.82
CA LEU A 92 15.08 -1.18 16.73
C LEU A 92 15.41 -1.63 18.14
N VAL A 93 15.13 -2.86 18.45
CA VAL A 93 15.54 -3.54 19.68
C VAL A 93 16.58 -4.58 19.29
N ARG A 94 17.79 -4.42 19.79
CA ARG A 94 18.90 -5.35 19.57
C ARG A 94 19.11 -6.20 20.79
N PHE A 95 19.19 -7.49 20.59
CA PHE A 95 19.43 -8.47 21.65
C PHE A 95 20.87 -8.99 21.58
N ASP A 96 21.38 -9.38 22.73
CA ASP A 96 22.64 -10.09 22.85
C ASP A 96 22.49 -11.60 22.48
N GLN A 97 23.58 -12.37 22.58
CA GLN A 97 23.55 -13.79 22.31
C GLN A 97 22.69 -14.57 23.32
N GLY A 98 22.52 -14.04 24.53
CA GLY A 98 21.68 -14.62 25.58
C GLY A 98 20.19 -14.30 25.40
N GLY A 99 19.84 -13.44 24.44
CA GLY A 99 18.48 -12.98 24.20
C GLY A 99 18.02 -11.83 25.09
N ASN A 100 18.94 -11.16 25.83
CA ASN A 100 18.63 -9.96 26.59
C ASN A 100 18.76 -8.73 25.72
N VAL A 101 18.03 -7.67 26.05
CA VAL A 101 18.12 -6.38 25.34
C VAL A 101 19.51 -5.77 25.53
N ALA A 102 20.27 -5.67 24.46
CA ALA A 102 21.58 -5.02 24.45
C ALA A 102 21.47 -3.51 24.23
N SER A 103 20.61 -3.09 23.29
CA SER A 103 20.39 -1.68 23.00
C SER A 103 19.05 -1.45 22.32
N MET A 104 18.56 -0.21 22.41
CA MET A 104 17.39 0.25 21.68
C MET A 104 17.72 1.53 20.94
N GLN A 105 17.23 1.64 19.72
CA GLN A 105 17.39 2.83 18.89
C GLN A 105 16.05 3.21 18.28
N ARG A 106 15.67 4.47 18.43
CA ARG A 106 14.46 5.03 17.83
C ARG A 106 14.84 5.96 16.69
N THR A 107 14.19 5.78 15.54
CA THR A 107 14.34 6.62 14.36
C THR A 107 12.98 7.02 13.84
N GLY A 108 12.91 8.18 13.22
CA GLY A 108 11.64 8.76 12.76
C GLY A 108 11.53 8.81 11.24
N LYS A 109 10.88 9.87 10.77
CA LYS A 109 10.55 10.09 9.37
C LYS A 109 11.79 10.30 8.46
N GLU A 110 12.93 10.56 9.03
CA GLU A 110 14.21 10.78 8.32
C GLU A 110 14.66 9.57 7.49
N LEU A 111 14.20 8.37 7.84
CA LEU A 111 14.46 7.14 7.06
C LEU A 111 13.44 6.87 5.96
N VAL A 112 12.48 7.76 5.74
CA VAL A 112 11.51 7.61 4.64
C VAL A 112 12.16 8.01 3.33
N LEU A 113 12.48 7.01 2.50
CA LEU A 113 12.99 7.23 1.14
C LEU A 113 11.83 7.64 0.22
N GLY A 114 11.98 8.79 -0.41
CA GLY A 114 11.12 9.20 -1.52
C GLY A 114 11.53 8.45 -2.78
N LEU A 115 10.74 7.46 -3.18
CA LEU A 115 10.95 6.74 -4.43
C LEU A 115 10.25 7.50 -5.56
N ASN A 116 11.02 7.94 -6.55
CA ASN A 116 10.50 8.45 -7.80
C ASN A 116 10.66 7.36 -8.87
N PRO A 117 9.60 6.59 -9.17
CA PRO A 117 9.67 5.59 -10.23
C PRO A 117 10.00 6.24 -11.57
N THR A 118 10.92 5.66 -12.31
CA THR A 118 11.20 6.14 -13.66
C THR A 118 10.01 5.87 -14.57
N HIS A 119 9.67 6.84 -15.41
CA HIS A 119 8.65 6.68 -16.46
C HIS A 119 9.18 5.95 -17.71
N ARG A 120 10.42 5.45 -17.65
CA ARG A 120 10.97 4.66 -18.74
C ARG A 120 10.26 3.31 -18.78
N HIS A 121 9.63 3.05 -19.91
CA HIS A 121 9.05 1.74 -20.18
C HIS A 121 10.12 0.83 -20.78
N THR A 122 10.27 -0.36 -20.26
CA THR A 122 11.07 -1.40 -20.91
C THR A 122 10.32 -1.78 -22.19
N PRO A 123 10.92 -1.63 -23.39
CA PRO A 123 10.27 -2.05 -24.63
C PRO A 123 10.05 -3.56 -24.56
N THR A 124 8.79 -3.94 -24.50
CA THR A 124 8.42 -5.35 -24.59
C THR A 124 8.26 -5.69 -26.07
N LEU A 125 8.87 -6.81 -26.50
CA LEU A 125 8.74 -7.35 -27.86
C LEU A 125 7.32 -7.93 -28.13
N GLY A 126 6.34 -7.54 -27.34
CA GLY A 126 4.95 -7.96 -27.52
C GLY A 126 4.30 -7.31 -28.75
N ARG A 127 3.42 -8.04 -29.40
CA ARG A 127 2.58 -7.54 -30.50
C ARG A 127 1.71 -6.41 -29.99
N LYS A 128 1.87 -5.19 -30.54
CA LYS A 128 0.98 -4.05 -30.26
C LYS A 128 -0.34 -4.29 -30.97
N LYS A 129 -1.33 -4.80 -30.25
CA LYS A 129 -2.71 -4.81 -30.73
C LYS A 129 -3.32 -3.44 -30.52
N SER A 130 -3.97 -2.89 -31.54
CA SER A 130 -4.75 -1.67 -31.43
C SER A 130 -5.96 -1.96 -30.52
N PHE A 131 -6.38 -0.96 -29.73
CA PHE A 131 -7.59 -1.07 -28.89
C PHE A 131 -8.80 -1.54 -29.70
N PHE A 132 -8.95 -1.06 -30.94
CA PHE A 132 -10.01 -1.48 -31.86
C PHE A 132 -9.82 -2.91 -32.36
N GLU A 133 -8.61 -3.37 -32.58
CA GLU A 133 -8.31 -4.75 -32.94
C GLU A 133 -8.63 -5.74 -31.81
N GLU A 134 -8.42 -5.30 -30.55
CA GLU A 134 -8.76 -6.10 -29.38
C GLU A 134 -10.26 -6.12 -29.09
N LEU A 135 -10.95 -4.99 -29.30
CA LEU A 135 -12.39 -4.87 -29.08
C LEU A 135 -13.21 -5.54 -30.20
N PHE A 136 -12.78 -5.43 -31.46
CA PHE A 136 -13.51 -5.92 -32.61
C PHE A 136 -12.86 -7.13 -33.28
N GLY A 137 -11.64 -7.48 -33.00
CA GLY A 137 -10.90 -8.60 -33.58
C GLY A 137 -11.51 -9.99 -33.29
N GLY A 138 -12.36 -10.07 -32.27
CA GLY A 138 -13.11 -11.30 -31.95
C GLY A 138 -14.43 -11.48 -32.77
N ILE A 139 -14.92 -10.43 -33.40
CA ILE A 139 -16.24 -10.45 -34.07
C ILE A 139 -16.14 -11.01 -35.49
N GLY A 140 -14.95 -11.07 -36.10
CA GLY A 140 -14.73 -11.56 -37.48
C GLY A 140 -14.14 -12.95 -37.63
N SER A 141 -13.79 -13.64 -36.55
CA SER A 141 -13.17 -14.96 -36.58
C SER A 141 -14.12 -16.12 -36.32
N VAL A 142 -15.36 -15.99 -36.67
CA VAL A 142 -16.24 -17.15 -36.83
C VAL A 142 -15.87 -17.88 -38.13
N ASN A 143 -14.83 -18.66 -37.97
CA ASN A 143 -14.63 -19.93 -38.62
C ASN A 143 -15.29 -20.09 -39.99
N SER A 144 -14.53 -19.86 -41.02
CA SER A 144 -14.70 -20.68 -42.22
C SER A 144 -14.11 -22.08 -41.96
N GLY A 145 -14.74 -22.80 -41.02
CA GLY A 145 -14.51 -24.22 -40.79
C GLY A 145 -15.01 -24.96 -41.99
N GLY A 146 -14.11 -25.64 -42.67
CA GLY A 146 -14.26 -26.36 -43.89
C GLY A 146 -15.51 -27.20 -44.00
N LEU A 147 -16.16 -27.05 -45.12
CA LEU A 147 -16.98 -28.08 -45.71
C LEU A 147 -16.07 -29.22 -46.20
N PRO A 148 -16.27 -30.47 -45.79
CA PRO A 148 -15.64 -31.58 -46.42
C PRO A 148 -16.34 -31.79 -47.79
N GLY A 149 -15.72 -31.28 -48.84
CA GLY A 149 -16.10 -31.56 -50.19
C GLY A 149 -15.88 -33.04 -50.49
N GLY A 150 -16.97 -33.75 -50.65
CA GLY A 150 -16.97 -35.13 -51.11
C GLY A 150 -16.34 -35.26 -52.50
N GLY A 151 -15.52 -36.28 -52.61
CA GLY A 151 -14.92 -36.73 -53.83
C GLY A 151 -15.88 -37.32 -54.81
N GLY A 152 -15.40 -37.57 -55.94
CA GLY A 152 -16.08 -38.38 -56.98
C GLY A 152 -15.30 -38.29 -58.25
N GLY A 153 -14.80 -39.43 -58.69
CA GLY A 153 -14.32 -39.63 -60.01
C GLY A 153 -12.95 -40.21 -60.19
#